data_798b2763900de5082725ff90e6a2b204
#
_entry.id   798b2763900de5082725ff90e6a2b204
#
_cell.length_a   1.000
_cell.length_b   1.000
_cell.length_c   1.000
_cell.angle_alpha   90.00
_cell.angle_beta   90.00
_cell.angle_gamma   90.00
#
_symmetry.space_group_name_H-M   'P 1'
#
loop_
_entity.id
_entity.type
_entity.pdbx_description
1 polymer ?
#
loop_
_entity_poly.entity_id
_entity_poly.type
_entity_poly.pdbx_seq_one_letter_code
_entity_poly.pdbx_strand_id
1 'polypeptide(L)'
;MNRYLRCYAEISLEAIGHNIREVKKRLPEGVKLLGVVKANAYGHGAVPVASYLENQVDYFATATIEEAVELRENGISAPILILGYVSPSQYGDLVEYDITQTIDSYAQALALEKEAARQNRKAKAHLAVDTGMTRIGFQVTEHDADEAAKIADLPHIELEGMFTHFSCADQEDKTYCSMQME
;
A
#
# COMPACT_ATOMS: atom_id res chain seq x y z
N MET A 1 32.21 -11.51 5.51
CA MET A 1 32.51 -10.06 5.69
C MET A 1 33.19 -9.56 4.43
N ASN A 2 32.63 -8.57 3.77
CA ASN A 2 33.17 -8.07 2.51
C ASN A 2 34.38 -7.17 2.81
N ARG A 3 35.57 -7.59 2.39
CA ARG A 3 36.87 -7.01 2.78
C ARG A 3 37.18 -5.62 2.22
N TYR A 4 36.28 -5.08 1.36
CA TYR A 4 36.56 -3.88 0.56
C TYR A 4 35.51 -2.76 0.71
N LEU A 5 34.62 -2.85 1.72
CA LEU A 5 33.63 -1.80 1.96
C LEU A 5 34.30 -0.53 2.51
N ARG A 6 34.35 0.51 1.70
CA ARG A 6 34.80 1.85 2.11
C ARG A 6 33.74 2.63 2.89
N CYS A 7 32.45 2.28 2.65
CA CYS A 7 31.30 2.88 3.28
C CYS A 7 30.20 1.84 3.39
N TYR A 8 29.46 1.82 4.49
CA TYR A 8 28.28 0.98 4.68
C TYR A 8 27.28 1.69 5.59
N ALA A 9 26.01 1.33 5.46
CA ALA A 9 24.97 1.69 6.41
C ALA A 9 24.72 0.50 7.33
N GLU A 10 24.71 0.73 8.63
CA GLU A 10 24.33 -0.25 9.63
C GLU A 10 22.86 -0.03 10.01
N ILE A 11 22.03 -1.04 9.75
CA ILE A 11 20.59 -0.99 10.00
C ILE A 11 20.25 -1.82 11.22
N SER A 12 19.68 -1.20 12.25
CA SER A 12 19.18 -1.87 13.44
C SER A 12 17.70 -2.24 13.27
N LEU A 13 17.41 -3.51 12.99
CA LEU A 13 16.03 -4.02 12.93
C LEU A 13 15.34 -3.90 14.29
N GLU A 14 16.07 -4.04 15.38
CA GLU A 14 15.54 -3.87 16.74
C GLU A 14 15.05 -2.42 16.99
N ALA A 15 15.80 -1.42 16.53
CA ALA A 15 15.40 -0.02 16.63
C ALA A 15 14.13 0.25 15.80
N ILE A 16 14.03 -0.34 14.60
CA ILE A 16 12.82 -0.27 13.76
C ILE A 16 11.63 -0.90 14.51
N GLY A 17 11.80 -2.11 15.06
CA GLY A 17 10.75 -2.77 15.84
C GLY A 17 10.38 -2.01 17.11
N HIS A 18 11.34 -1.37 17.77
CA HIS A 18 11.04 -0.47 18.88
C HIS A 18 10.12 0.68 18.44
N ASN A 19 10.42 1.33 17.33
CA ASN A 19 9.58 2.41 16.81
C ASN A 19 8.16 1.94 16.49
N ILE A 20 8.01 0.77 15.88
CA ILE A 20 6.69 0.15 15.62
C ILE A 20 5.91 -0.06 16.93
N ARG A 21 6.56 -0.59 17.97
CA ARG A 21 5.91 -0.78 19.28
C ARG A 21 5.50 0.55 19.92
N GLU A 22 6.30 1.59 19.80
CA GLU A 22 5.96 2.92 20.32
C GLU A 22 4.79 3.57 19.56
N VAL A 23 4.69 3.37 18.24
CA VAL A 23 3.53 3.80 17.46
C VAL A 23 2.27 3.04 17.91
N LYS A 24 2.35 1.70 18.01
CA LYS A 24 1.20 0.87 18.43
C LYS A 24 0.62 1.26 19.80
N LYS A 25 1.45 1.67 20.76
CA LYS A 25 0.98 2.13 22.08
C LYS A 25 0.10 3.38 22.01
N ARG A 26 0.20 4.16 20.91
CA ARG A 26 -0.55 5.41 20.70
C ARG A 26 -1.79 5.24 19.83
N LEU A 27 -1.91 4.10 19.15
CA LEU A 27 -3.08 3.80 18.34
C LEU A 27 -4.27 3.40 19.21
N PRO A 28 -5.48 3.85 18.87
CA PRO A 28 -6.70 3.32 19.49
C PRO A 28 -6.83 1.81 19.28
N GLU A 29 -7.60 1.16 20.15
CA GLU A 29 -7.91 -0.26 20.02
C GLU A 29 -8.60 -0.55 18.66
N GLY A 30 -8.17 -1.62 18.00
CA GLY A 30 -8.72 -2.06 16.71
C GLY A 30 -8.11 -1.34 15.49
N VAL A 31 -7.29 -0.30 15.67
CA VAL A 31 -6.59 0.36 14.56
C VAL A 31 -5.43 -0.50 14.09
N LYS A 32 -5.44 -0.82 12.80
CA LYS A 32 -4.38 -1.59 12.13
C LYS A 32 -3.22 -0.70 11.71
N LEU A 33 -2.02 -1.26 11.71
CA LEU A 33 -0.80 -0.59 11.31
C LEU A 33 -0.26 -1.18 10.01
N LEU A 34 -0.08 -0.32 8.99
CA LEU A 34 0.53 -0.67 7.72
C LEU A 34 1.97 -0.17 7.69
N GLY A 35 2.92 -1.08 7.43
CA GLY A 35 4.35 -0.78 7.28
C GLY A 35 4.71 -0.45 5.84
N VAL A 36 5.14 0.78 5.56
CA VAL A 36 5.56 1.19 4.20
C VAL A 36 7.02 0.83 3.98
N VAL A 37 7.28 -0.12 3.07
CA VAL A 37 8.62 -0.67 2.76
C VAL A 37 9.07 -0.45 1.32
N LYS A 38 8.42 0.47 0.60
CA LYS A 38 8.80 0.87 -0.76
C LYS A 38 10.21 1.44 -0.84
N ALA A 39 10.77 1.52 -2.03
CA ALA A 39 12.13 2.00 -2.31
C ALA A 39 13.17 1.27 -1.43
N ASN A 40 13.06 -0.07 -1.40
CA ASN A 40 13.90 -0.93 -0.57
C ASN A 40 13.86 -0.54 0.91
N ALA A 41 12.65 -0.32 1.46
CA ALA A 41 12.41 0.25 2.80
C ALA A 41 13.20 1.56 3.01
N TYR A 42 13.13 2.46 2.02
CA TYR A 42 13.87 3.72 2.01
C TYR A 42 15.39 3.53 2.22
N GLY A 43 15.93 2.45 1.63
CA GLY A 43 17.34 2.09 1.73
C GLY A 43 17.73 1.22 2.95
N HIS A 44 16.76 0.84 3.78
CA HIS A 44 17.01 -0.01 4.95
C HIS A 44 17.00 -1.52 4.64
N GLY A 45 16.59 -1.91 3.42
CA GLY A 45 16.45 -3.30 3.00
C GLY A 45 15.01 -3.79 3.21
N ALA A 46 14.21 -3.87 2.13
CA ALA A 46 12.78 -4.19 2.21
C ALA A 46 12.54 -5.59 2.78
N VAL A 47 13.23 -6.60 2.24
CA VAL A 47 13.06 -8.00 2.67
C VAL A 47 13.43 -8.20 4.15
N PRO A 48 14.63 -7.82 4.64
CA PRO A 48 14.95 -8.00 6.05
C PRO A 48 14.06 -7.19 7.00
N VAL A 49 13.65 -5.98 6.61
CA VAL A 49 12.72 -5.17 7.42
C VAL A 49 11.33 -5.81 7.45
N ALA A 50 10.79 -6.23 6.30
CA ALA A 50 9.48 -6.87 6.24
C ALA A 50 9.46 -8.19 7.01
N SER A 51 10.48 -9.05 6.84
CA SER A 51 10.58 -10.32 7.58
C SER A 51 10.63 -10.11 9.10
N TYR A 52 11.33 -9.08 9.56
CA TYR A 52 11.41 -8.77 10.98
C TYR A 52 10.10 -8.21 11.55
N LEU A 53 9.34 -7.46 10.72
CA LEU A 53 8.11 -6.80 11.12
C LEU A 53 6.83 -7.60 10.83
N GLU A 54 6.89 -8.73 10.15
CA GLU A 54 5.72 -9.45 9.64
C GLU A 54 4.66 -9.75 10.71
N ASN A 55 5.11 -10.08 11.91
CA ASN A 55 4.21 -10.31 13.05
C ASN A 55 3.95 -9.04 13.90
N GLN A 56 4.43 -7.90 13.46
CA GLN A 56 4.33 -6.64 14.17
C GLN A 56 3.50 -5.58 13.43
N VAL A 57 3.14 -5.81 12.19
CA VAL A 57 2.25 -4.96 11.39
C VAL A 57 1.14 -5.80 10.80
N ASP A 58 0.05 -5.16 10.39
CA ASP A 58 -1.11 -5.85 9.83
C ASP A 58 -1.06 -5.92 8.30
N TYR A 59 -0.27 -5.04 7.69
CA TYR A 59 -0.14 -4.87 6.25
C TYR A 59 1.25 -4.32 5.90
N PHE A 60 1.75 -4.60 4.71
CA PHE A 60 2.86 -3.86 4.11
C PHE A 60 2.39 -3.02 2.92
N ALA A 61 3.16 -1.99 2.58
CA ALA A 61 2.93 -1.25 1.35
C ALA A 61 4.22 -1.02 0.57
N THR A 62 4.10 -1.17 -0.76
CA THR A 62 5.16 -0.94 -1.74
C THR A 62 4.73 0.13 -2.75
N ALA A 63 5.61 0.54 -3.64
CA ALA A 63 5.30 1.49 -4.70
C ALA A 63 5.01 0.79 -6.04
N THR A 64 5.66 -0.35 -6.30
CA THR A 64 5.60 -1.06 -7.58
C THR A 64 5.28 -2.54 -7.38
N ILE A 65 4.92 -3.20 -8.48
CA ILE A 65 4.65 -4.63 -8.48
C ILE A 65 5.93 -5.45 -8.22
N GLU A 66 7.06 -5.02 -8.75
CA GLU A 66 8.34 -5.70 -8.59
C GLU A 66 8.76 -5.75 -7.11
N GLU A 67 8.57 -4.64 -6.38
CA GLU A 67 8.83 -4.60 -4.93
C GLU A 67 7.92 -5.56 -4.16
N ALA A 68 6.64 -5.63 -4.54
CA ALA A 68 5.68 -6.51 -3.89
C ALA A 68 5.98 -7.99 -4.18
N VAL A 69 6.31 -8.33 -5.43
CA VAL A 69 6.70 -9.68 -5.84
C VAL A 69 7.99 -10.11 -5.12
N GLU A 70 8.99 -9.22 -5.03
CA GLU A 70 10.22 -9.51 -4.26
C GLU A 70 9.90 -9.92 -2.82
N LEU A 71 8.99 -9.23 -2.15
CA LEU A 71 8.57 -9.60 -0.80
C LEU A 71 7.91 -11.00 -0.77
N ARG A 72 7.00 -11.29 -1.72
CA ARG A 72 6.34 -12.60 -1.84
C ARG A 72 7.33 -13.73 -2.08
N GLU A 73 8.28 -13.55 -3.01
CA GLU A 73 9.32 -14.54 -3.33
C GLU A 73 10.27 -14.80 -2.14
N ASN A 74 10.41 -13.83 -1.24
CA ASN A 74 11.17 -13.97 0.00
C ASN A 74 10.31 -14.41 1.21
N GLY A 75 9.09 -14.92 0.97
CA GLY A 75 8.29 -15.60 1.96
C GLY A 75 7.40 -14.69 2.82
N ILE A 76 7.26 -13.41 2.50
CA ILE A 76 6.33 -12.52 3.20
C ILE A 76 4.89 -12.91 2.84
N SER A 77 4.12 -13.37 3.82
CA SER A 77 2.73 -13.82 3.69
C SER A 77 1.71 -12.73 4.05
N ALA A 78 2.12 -11.76 4.86
CA ALA A 78 1.26 -10.63 5.24
C ALA A 78 0.69 -9.90 4.02
N PRO A 79 -0.52 -9.31 4.09
CA PRO A 79 -1.10 -8.55 3.00
C PRO A 79 -0.16 -7.43 2.51
N ILE A 80 -0.12 -7.20 1.20
CA ILE A 80 0.71 -6.16 0.57
C ILE A 80 -0.17 -5.27 -0.31
N LEU A 81 -0.12 -3.95 -0.06
CA LEU A 81 -0.79 -2.93 -0.86
C LEU A 81 0.24 -2.20 -1.73
N ILE A 82 -0.01 -2.14 -3.04
CA ILE A 82 0.75 -1.25 -3.92
C ILE A 82 0.10 0.13 -3.89
N LEU A 83 0.85 1.14 -3.43
CA LEU A 83 0.39 2.53 -3.31
C LEU A 83 0.42 3.29 -4.64
N GLY A 84 1.11 2.75 -5.64
CA GLY A 84 1.31 3.37 -6.94
C GLY A 84 0.45 2.76 -8.04
N TYR A 85 0.64 3.30 -9.25
CA TYR A 85 0.06 2.76 -10.47
C TYR A 85 0.81 1.49 -10.90
N VAL A 86 0.03 0.48 -11.32
CA VAL A 86 0.53 -0.74 -11.97
C VAL A 86 -0.03 -0.78 -13.39
N SER A 87 0.82 -1.10 -14.36
CA SER A 87 0.39 -1.25 -15.75
C SER A 87 -0.57 -2.43 -15.90
N PRO A 88 -1.63 -2.33 -16.71
CA PRO A 88 -2.52 -3.47 -16.99
C PRO A 88 -1.79 -4.72 -17.51
N SER A 89 -0.63 -4.58 -18.14
CA SER A 89 0.21 -5.71 -18.57
C SER A 89 0.80 -6.52 -17.40
N GLN A 90 0.81 -5.98 -16.20
CA GLN A 90 1.34 -6.59 -14.98
C GLN A 90 0.25 -7.09 -14.01
N TYR A 91 -1.04 -6.93 -14.37
CA TYR A 91 -2.14 -7.40 -13.50
C TYR A 91 -2.16 -8.92 -13.35
N GLY A 92 -1.53 -9.64 -14.29
CA GLY A 92 -1.34 -11.08 -14.17
C GLY A 92 -0.62 -11.47 -12.89
N ASP A 93 0.53 -10.86 -12.66
CA ASP A 93 1.35 -11.09 -11.46
C ASP A 93 0.65 -10.59 -10.20
N LEU A 94 -0.05 -9.44 -10.28
CA LEU A 94 -0.79 -8.87 -9.16
C LEU A 94 -1.83 -9.86 -8.61
N VAL A 95 -2.59 -10.51 -9.50
CA VAL A 95 -3.60 -11.51 -9.13
C VAL A 95 -2.94 -12.84 -8.71
N GLU A 96 -1.86 -13.26 -9.38
CA GLU A 96 -1.15 -14.49 -9.07
C GLU A 96 -0.52 -14.47 -7.67
N TYR A 97 0.16 -13.37 -7.32
CA TYR A 97 0.84 -13.20 -6.03
C TYR A 97 -0.07 -12.69 -4.91
N ASP A 98 -1.37 -12.57 -5.12
CA ASP A 98 -2.34 -12.07 -4.13
C ASP A 98 -1.92 -10.72 -3.53
N ILE A 99 -1.68 -9.74 -4.40
CA ILE A 99 -1.26 -8.39 -4.04
C ILE A 99 -2.44 -7.44 -4.20
N THR A 100 -2.70 -6.60 -3.19
CA THR A 100 -3.77 -5.60 -3.21
C THR A 100 -3.35 -4.39 -4.04
N GLN A 101 -4.20 -3.99 -5.00
CA GLN A 101 -3.95 -2.84 -5.88
C GLN A 101 -4.68 -1.58 -5.41
N THR A 102 -4.00 -0.45 -5.50
CA THR A 102 -4.65 0.86 -5.41
C THR A 102 -5.40 1.17 -6.70
N ILE A 103 -6.69 1.48 -6.58
CA ILE A 103 -7.57 1.88 -7.68
C ILE A 103 -7.85 3.38 -7.58
N ASP A 104 -7.64 4.09 -8.67
CA ASP A 104 -7.84 5.54 -8.81
C ASP A 104 -8.87 5.93 -9.89
N SER A 105 -9.39 4.94 -10.61
CA SER A 105 -10.40 5.14 -11.65
C SER A 105 -11.21 3.88 -11.93
N TYR A 106 -12.46 4.04 -12.36
CA TYR A 106 -13.31 2.92 -12.76
C TYR A 106 -12.72 2.13 -13.95
N ALA A 107 -12.06 2.82 -14.89
CA ALA A 107 -11.40 2.17 -16.01
C ALA A 107 -10.27 1.22 -15.57
N GLN A 108 -9.50 1.62 -14.56
CA GLN A 108 -8.47 0.77 -13.96
C GLN A 108 -9.10 -0.45 -13.27
N ALA A 109 -10.20 -0.26 -12.52
CA ALA A 109 -10.92 -1.35 -11.89
C ALA A 109 -11.45 -2.37 -12.91
N LEU A 110 -12.03 -1.92 -14.03
CA LEU A 110 -12.50 -2.79 -15.10
C LEU A 110 -11.37 -3.60 -15.75
N ALA A 111 -10.20 -3.01 -15.93
CA ALA A 111 -9.05 -3.71 -16.49
C ALA A 111 -8.53 -4.80 -15.53
N LEU A 112 -8.53 -4.51 -14.23
CA LEU A 112 -8.16 -5.48 -13.19
C LEU A 112 -9.20 -6.60 -13.07
N GLU A 113 -10.50 -6.25 -13.08
CA GLU A 113 -11.62 -7.19 -13.10
C GLU A 113 -11.48 -8.22 -14.23
N LYS A 114 -11.19 -7.74 -15.45
CA LYS A 114 -11.01 -8.59 -16.62
C LYS A 114 -9.89 -9.60 -16.44
N GLU A 115 -8.79 -9.20 -15.83
CA GLU A 115 -7.66 -10.10 -15.58
C GLU A 115 -7.97 -11.09 -14.45
N ALA A 116 -8.61 -10.64 -13.38
CA ALA A 116 -9.03 -11.49 -12.28
C ALA A 116 -10.03 -12.58 -12.77
N ALA A 117 -11.00 -12.18 -13.59
CA ALA A 117 -11.95 -13.09 -14.25
C ALA A 117 -11.23 -14.13 -15.14
N ARG A 118 -10.23 -13.69 -15.93
CA ARG A 118 -9.43 -14.58 -16.78
C ARG A 118 -8.72 -15.68 -15.99
N GLN A 119 -8.24 -15.34 -14.78
CA GLN A 119 -7.60 -16.28 -13.87
C GLN A 119 -8.59 -17.05 -12.99
N ASN A 120 -9.89 -16.76 -13.08
CA ASN A 120 -10.93 -17.29 -12.19
C ASN A 120 -10.60 -17.09 -10.71
N ARG A 121 -10.09 -15.88 -10.38
CA ARG A 121 -9.70 -15.45 -9.02
C ARG A 121 -10.36 -14.11 -8.71
N LYS A 122 -10.25 -13.68 -7.45
CA LYS A 122 -10.55 -12.31 -7.07
C LYS A 122 -9.25 -11.50 -6.97
N ALA A 123 -9.33 -10.24 -7.38
CA ALA A 123 -8.28 -9.25 -7.16
C ALA A 123 -8.68 -8.33 -6.01
N LYS A 124 -7.79 -8.18 -5.05
CA LYS A 124 -7.97 -7.28 -3.90
C LYS A 124 -7.67 -5.84 -4.29
N ALA A 125 -8.47 -4.92 -3.78
CA ALA A 125 -8.32 -3.51 -4.12
C ALA A 125 -8.59 -2.58 -2.94
N HIS A 126 -7.87 -1.45 -2.90
CA HIS A 126 -8.19 -0.27 -2.09
C HIS A 126 -8.45 0.92 -3.01
N LEU A 127 -9.46 1.72 -2.72
CA LEU A 127 -9.70 2.98 -3.42
C LEU A 127 -8.76 4.06 -2.87
N ALA A 128 -8.08 4.78 -3.75
CA ALA A 128 -7.44 6.03 -3.39
C ALA A 128 -8.43 7.17 -3.52
N VAL A 129 -8.53 8.04 -2.52
CA VAL A 129 -9.34 9.25 -2.54
C VAL A 129 -8.42 10.46 -2.41
N ASP A 130 -8.50 11.37 -3.36
CA ASP A 130 -7.73 12.61 -3.33
C ASP A 130 -8.51 13.69 -2.58
N THR A 131 -8.20 13.84 -1.30
CA THR A 131 -8.77 14.86 -0.43
C THR A 131 -8.00 16.18 -0.45
N GLY A 132 -7.03 16.33 -1.38
CA GLY A 132 -6.24 17.56 -1.53
C GLY A 132 -4.73 17.37 -1.71
N MET A 133 -4.23 16.14 -1.74
CA MET A 133 -2.82 15.89 -2.10
C MET A 133 -2.56 16.14 -3.59
N THR A 134 -3.60 16.06 -4.43
CA THR A 134 -3.59 16.33 -5.89
C THR A 134 -2.57 15.48 -6.65
N ARG A 135 -2.48 14.20 -6.31
CA ARG A 135 -1.52 13.28 -6.93
C ARG A 135 -2.18 12.06 -7.57
N ILE A 136 -3.04 11.36 -6.86
CA ILE A 136 -3.70 10.12 -7.27
C ILE A 136 -4.97 9.95 -6.47
N GLY A 137 -6.03 9.43 -7.10
CA GLY A 137 -7.27 9.07 -6.41
C GLY A 137 -8.50 9.72 -7.03
N PHE A 138 -9.65 9.16 -6.69
CA PHE A 138 -10.95 9.75 -6.99
C PHE A 138 -11.08 11.11 -6.31
N GLN A 139 -11.58 12.09 -7.03
CA GLN A 139 -11.85 13.42 -6.48
C GLN A 139 -13.08 13.38 -5.56
N VAL A 140 -13.16 14.30 -4.61
CA VAL A 140 -14.32 14.42 -3.71
C VAL A 140 -15.46 15.13 -4.45
N THR A 141 -16.06 14.41 -5.43
CA THR A 141 -17.19 14.87 -6.24
C THR A 141 -18.28 13.79 -6.29
N GLU A 142 -19.53 14.17 -6.52
CA GLU A 142 -20.63 13.20 -6.69
C GLU A 142 -20.35 12.23 -7.85
N HIS A 143 -19.80 12.76 -8.96
CA HIS A 143 -19.46 11.93 -10.13
C HIS A 143 -18.46 10.83 -9.78
N ASP A 144 -17.37 11.18 -9.11
CA ASP A 144 -16.32 10.21 -8.75
C ASP A 144 -16.79 9.24 -7.65
N ALA A 145 -17.66 9.70 -6.75
CA ALA A 145 -18.29 8.83 -5.76
C ALA A 145 -19.19 7.76 -6.44
N ASP A 146 -19.96 8.15 -7.45
CA ASP A 146 -20.78 7.23 -8.24
C ASP A 146 -19.92 6.24 -9.04
N GLU A 147 -18.81 6.68 -9.61
CA GLU A 147 -17.85 5.80 -10.30
C GLU A 147 -17.19 4.82 -9.33
N ALA A 148 -16.78 5.30 -8.17
CA ALA A 148 -16.19 4.45 -7.13
C ALA A 148 -17.20 3.40 -6.60
N ALA A 149 -18.45 3.78 -6.42
CA ALA A 149 -19.50 2.87 -5.96
C ALA A 149 -19.72 1.69 -6.92
N LYS A 150 -19.62 1.90 -8.24
CA LYS A 150 -19.75 0.83 -9.25
C LYS A 150 -18.67 -0.25 -9.12
N ILE A 151 -17.52 0.07 -8.52
CA ILE A 151 -16.42 -0.90 -8.34
C ILE A 151 -16.83 -2.01 -7.36
N ALA A 152 -17.65 -1.69 -6.36
CA ALA A 152 -18.13 -2.68 -5.39
C ALA A 152 -19.03 -3.76 -6.03
N ASP A 153 -19.61 -3.49 -7.19
CA ASP A 153 -20.47 -4.43 -7.93
C ASP A 153 -19.68 -5.35 -8.88
N LEU A 154 -18.37 -5.15 -9.03
CA LEU A 154 -17.53 -5.98 -9.89
C LEU A 154 -17.28 -7.35 -9.25
N PRO A 155 -17.68 -8.47 -9.91
CA PRO A 155 -17.75 -9.78 -9.27
C PRO A 155 -16.38 -10.38 -8.90
N HIS A 156 -15.30 -9.97 -9.58
CA HIS A 156 -13.95 -10.46 -9.33
C HIS A 156 -13.05 -9.41 -8.63
N ILE A 157 -13.61 -8.28 -8.20
CA ILE A 157 -12.92 -7.32 -7.34
C ILE A 157 -13.36 -7.55 -5.88
N GLU A 158 -12.38 -7.67 -4.99
CA GLU A 158 -12.57 -7.65 -3.55
C GLU A 158 -12.11 -6.30 -3.01
N LEU A 159 -13.09 -5.40 -2.79
CA LEU A 159 -12.80 -4.07 -2.27
C LEU A 159 -12.62 -4.15 -0.75
N GLU A 160 -11.36 -4.09 -0.28
CA GLU A 160 -11.00 -4.26 1.13
C GLU A 160 -11.00 -2.93 1.90
N GLY A 161 -10.89 -1.79 1.21
CA GLY A 161 -10.82 -0.50 1.88
C GLY A 161 -10.62 0.69 0.96
N MET A 162 -10.44 1.84 1.59
CA MET A 162 -10.07 3.08 0.93
C MET A 162 -9.04 3.83 1.77
N PHE A 163 -8.29 4.73 1.15
CA PHE A 163 -7.34 5.58 1.85
C PHE A 163 -7.19 6.93 1.18
N THR A 164 -6.71 7.89 1.94
CA THR A 164 -6.23 9.18 1.45
C THR A 164 -4.81 9.42 1.96
N HIS A 165 -4.17 10.48 1.47
CA HIS A 165 -2.85 10.89 1.90
C HIS A 165 -2.83 12.35 2.31
N PHE A 166 -2.40 12.63 3.54
CA PHE A 166 -2.22 14.01 4.01
C PHE A 166 -1.02 14.65 3.34
N SER A 167 -1.19 15.87 2.82
CA SER A 167 -0.14 16.56 2.10
C SER A 167 0.91 17.23 3.00
N CYS A 168 0.54 17.55 4.24
CA CYS A 168 1.38 18.33 5.16
C CYS A 168 1.24 17.91 6.63
N ALA A 169 1.08 16.59 6.88
CA ALA A 169 0.92 16.07 8.25
C ALA A 169 2.15 16.28 9.15
N ASP A 170 3.31 16.54 8.58
CA ASP A 170 4.57 16.84 9.26
C ASP A 170 4.75 18.31 9.65
N GLN A 171 3.93 19.25 9.12
CA GLN A 171 3.98 20.66 9.44
C GLN A 171 3.34 20.96 10.81
N GLU A 172 3.74 22.07 11.45
CA GLU A 172 3.13 22.53 12.71
C GLU A 172 1.67 22.95 12.50
N ASP A 173 1.39 23.71 11.42
CA ASP A 173 0.05 24.10 11.05
C ASP A 173 -0.73 22.91 10.49
N LYS A 174 -1.76 22.47 11.20
CA LYS A 174 -2.63 21.35 10.86
C LYS A 174 -3.90 21.76 10.10
N THR A 175 -4.08 23.03 9.79
CA THR A 175 -5.29 23.55 9.16
C THR A 175 -5.65 22.79 7.90
N TYR A 176 -4.67 22.57 7.01
CA TYR A 176 -4.91 21.86 5.75
C TYR A 176 -5.21 20.36 5.98
N CYS A 177 -4.51 19.70 6.92
CA CYS A 177 -4.83 18.32 7.29
C CYS A 177 -6.25 18.18 7.86
N SER A 178 -6.71 19.16 8.64
CA SER A 178 -8.09 19.17 9.16
C SER A 178 -9.11 19.30 8.03
N MET A 179 -8.85 20.16 7.04
CA MET A 179 -9.70 20.28 5.84
C MET A 179 -9.75 18.99 5.02
N GLN A 180 -8.67 18.21 4.98
CA GLN A 180 -8.65 16.91 4.28
C GLN A 180 -9.48 15.84 5.00
N MET A 181 -9.84 16.04 6.26
CA MET A 181 -10.66 15.10 7.05
C MET A 181 -12.16 15.43 7.03
N GLU A 182 -12.54 16.63 6.62
CA GLU A 182 -13.94 17.10 6.46
C GLU A 182 -14.54 16.65 5.13
#